data_260ac851862e3b68f6d087767b8a8c04
#
_entry.id   260ac851862e3b68f6d087767b8a8c04
#
_cell.length_a   1.000
_cell.length_b   1.000
_cell.length_c   1.000
_cell.angle_alpha   90.00
_cell.angle_beta   90.00
_cell.angle_gamma   90.00
#
_symmetry.space_group_name_H-M   'P 1'
#
loop_
_entity.id
_entity.type
_entity.pdbx_description
1 polymer ?
#
loop_
_entity_poly.entity_id
_entity_poly.type
_entity_poly.pdbx_seq_one_letter_code
_entity_poly.pdbx_strand_id
1 'polypeptide(L)'
;MKRIWWIALLIGLLVLSAIGVLVRLSGYYYVPQPLGHALDSFVGPGELIWWITIGGVFEGFPSTILGYSVLVIGNTVAWVLAIGSGVLAVRVAVRALRNLNLSKR
;
A
#
# COMPACT_ATOMS: atom_id res chain seq x y z
N MET A 1 -9.79 -8.07 -15.74
CA MET A 1 -9.83 -6.64 -15.43
C MET A 1 -9.17 -5.83 -16.53
N LYS A 2 -9.78 -4.75 -16.95
CA LYS A 2 -9.20 -3.91 -17.99
C LYS A 2 -8.00 -3.14 -17.46
N ARG A 3 -7.02 -2.87 -18.34
CA ARG A 3 -5.80 -2.15 -17.96
C ARG A 3 -6.08 -0.80 -17.30
N ILE A 4 -7.14 -0.12 -17.71
CA ILE A 4 -7.51 1.20 -17.17
C ILE A 4 -7.82 1.13 -15.66
N TRP A 5 -8.40 0.05 -15.17
CA TRP A 5 -8.68 -0.13 -13.76
C TRP A 5 -7.40 -0.28 -12.93
N TRP A 6 -6.42 -1.02 -13.45
CA TRP A 6 -5.12 -1.16 -12.78
C TRP A 6 -4.35 0.15 -12.76
N ILE A 7 -4.39 0.91 -13.85
CA ILE A 7 -3.76 2.22 -13.92
C ILE A 7 -4.41 3.17 -12.94
N ALA A 8 -5.75 3.21 -12.88
CA ALA A 8 -6.48 4.04 -11.95
C ALA A 8 -6.18 3.67 -10.50
N LEU A 9 -6.11 2.38 -10.19
CA LEU A 9 -5.74 1.87 -8.87
C LEU A 9 -4.33 2.31 -8.48
N LEU A 10 -3.37 2.17 -9.39
CA LEU A 10 -1.98 2.57 -9.15
C LEU A 10 -1.87 4.07 -8.87
N ILE A 11 -2.52 4.90 -9.69
CA ILE A 11 -2.53 6.35 -9.50
C ILE A 11 -3.20 6.72 -8.18
N GLY A 12 -4.33 6.10 -7.86
CA GLY A 12 -5.04 6.32 -6.60
C GLY A 12 -4.19 5.96 -5.38
N LEU A 13 -3.52 4.82 -5.41
CA LEU A 13 -2.62 4.40 -4.33
C LEU A 13 -1.43 5.34 -4.19
N LEU A 14 -0.86 5.79 -5.31
CA LEU A 14 0.26 6.73 -5.29
C LEU A 14 -0.14 8.07 -4.66
N VAL A 15 -1.30 8.62 -5.05
CA VAL A 15 -1.82 9.87 -4.51
C VAL A 15 -2.13 9.73 -3.02
N LEU A 16 -2.79 8.66 -2.62
CA LEU A 16 -3.10 8.39 -1.20
C LEU A 16 -1.83 8.23 -0.37
N SER A 17 -0.82 7.56 -0.90
CA SER A 17 0.47 7.39 -0.22
C SER A 17 1.15 8.75 -0.03
N ALA A 18 1.14 9.61 -1.05
CA ALA A 18 1.70 10.95 -0.95
C ALA A 18 0.96 11.78 0.09
N ILE A 19 -0.37 11.74 0.10
CA ILE A 19 -1.19 12.46 1.08
C ILE A 19 -0.90 11.94 2.49
N GLY A 20 -0.81 10.63 2.68
CA GLY A 20 -0.51 10.03 3.96
C GLY A 20 0.85 10.46 4.50
N VAL A 21 1.86 10.49 3.66
CA VAL A 21 3.20 10.95 4.04
C VAL A 21 3.18 12.44 4.40
N LEU A 22 2.49 13.27 3.61
CA LEU A 22 2.37 14.69 3.91
C LEU A 22 1.66 14.95 5.23
N VAL A 23 0.58 14.24 5.50
CA VAL A 23 -0.15 14.34 6.78
C VAL A 23 0.76 13.94 7.94
N ARG A 24 1.54 12.90 7.78
CA ARG A 24 2.49 12.46 8.79
C ARG A 24 3.55 13.51 9.07
N LEU A 25 4.05 14.18 8.03
CA LEU A 25 5.02 15.27 8.16
C LEU A 25 4.45 16.47 8.91
N SER A 26 3.16 16.77 8.72
CA SER A 26 2.50 17.88 9.40
C SER A 26 2.17 17.58 10.87
N GLY A 27 2.41 16.36 11.35
CA GLY A 27 2.10 15.93 12.71
C GLY A 27 0.61 15.79 13.00
N TYR A 28 -0.19 15.60 11.97
CA TYR A 28 -1.64 15.39 12.06
C TYR A 28 -2.43 16.61 12.56
N TYR A 29 -1.85 17.83 12.52
CA TYR A 29 -2.52 19.03 13.02
C TYR A 29 -3.79 19.39 12.27
N TYR A 30 -3.89 19.04 11.00
CA TYR A 30 -5.02 19.43 10.13
C TYR A 30 -6.00 18.29 9.86
N VAL A 31 -5.80 17.13 10.48
CA VAL A 31 -6.58 15.94 10.17
C VAL A 31 -7.21 15.38 11.43
N PRO A 32 -8.53 15.05 11.42
CA PRO A 32 -9.18 14.40 12.56
C PRO A 32 -8.47 13.10 12.94
N GLN A 33 -8.43 12.79 14.24
CA GLN A 33 -7.72 11.61 14.74
C GLN A 33 -8.10 10.30 14.07
N PRO A 34 -9.38 9.95 13.85
CA PRO A 34 -9.72 8.70 13.18
C PRO A 34 -9.12 8.60 11.76
N LEU A 35 -9.14 9.70 11.01
CA LEU A 35 -8.56 9.75 9.67
C LEU A 35 -7.04 9.70 9.72
N GLY A 36 -6.44 10.38 10.70
CA GLY A 36 -4.99 10.34 10.92
C GLY A 36 -4.49 8.93 11.20
N HIS A 37 -5.18 8.18 12.05
CA HIS A 37 -4.84 6.78 12.33
C HIS A 37 -4.99 5.89 11.10
N ALA A 38 -6.03 6.09 10.30
CA ALA A 38 -6.23 5.33 9.07
C ALA A 38 -5.10 5.59 8.06
N LEU A 39 -4.71 6.85 7.88
CA LEU A 39 -3.61 7.22 6.99
C LEU A 39 -2.27 6.69 7.50
N ASP A 40 -2.04 6.72 8.80
CA ASP A 40 -0.82 6.18 9.40
C ASP A 40 -0.70 4.68 9.16
N SER A 41 -1.79 3.94 9.36
CA SER A 41 -1.84 2.51 9.05
C SER A 41 -1.63 2.24 7.57
N PHE A 42 -2.18 3.08 6.70
CA PHE A 42 -2.03 2.95 5.25
C PHE A 42 -0.58 3.13 4.82
N VAL A 43 0.19 4.01 5.46
CA VAL A 43 1.59 4.26 5.15
C VAL A 43 2.53 3.24 5.80
N GLY A 44 2.03 2.43 6.72
CA GLY A 44 2.84 1.43 7.45
C GLY A 44 3.69 0.52 6.56
N PRO A 45 3.14 -0.10 5.48
CA PRO A 45 3.93 -0.95 4.60
C PRO A 45 5.12 -0.24 3.95
N GLY A 46 4.94 1.01 3.53
CA GLY A 46 6.03 1.81 2.96
C GLY A 46 7.11 2.11 3.99
N GLU A 47 6.71 2.39 5.22
CA GLU A 47 7.63 2.61 6.33
C GLU A 47 8.47 1.35 6.62
N LEU A 48 7.85 0.19 6.58
CA LEU A 48 8.56 -1.08 6.75
C LEU A 48 9.60 -1.28 5.65
N ILE A 49 9.26 -0.98 4.40
CA ILE A 49 10.19 -1.05 3.29
C ILE A 49 11.35 -0.06 3.49
N TRP A 50 11.06 1.15 3.94
CA TRP A 50 12.08 2.14 4.26
C TRP A 50 13.09 1.60 5.28
N TRP A 51 12.60 1.02 6.38
CA TRP A 51 13.46 0.49 7.44
C TRP A 51 14.30 -0.69 6.98
N ILE A 52 13.74 -1.57 6.14
CA ILE A 52 14.45 -2.74 5.62
C ILE A 52 15.54 -2.34 4.63
N THR A 53 15.30 -1.30 3.82
CA THR A 53 16.21 -0.88 2.77
C THR A 53 17.21 0.18 3.26
N ILE A 54 16.80 1.43 3.23
CA ILE A 54 17.67 2.59 3.44
C ILE A 54 17.69 3.01 4.91
N GLY A 55 16.54 3.00 5.57
CA GLY A 55 16.40 3.46 6.94
C GLY A 55 17.21 2.67 7.96
N GLY A 56 17.38 1.37 7.73
CA GLY A 56 18.21 0.52 8.57
C GLY A 56 19.69 0.88 8.53
N VAL A 57 20.14 1.51 7.45
CA VAL A 57 21.52 1.98 7.30
C VAL A 57 21.70 3.36 7.94
N PHE A 58 20.73 4.25 7.79
CA PHE A 58 20.83 5.63 8.24
C PHE A 58 20.19 5.92 9.60
N GLU A 59 19.59 4.92 10.22
CA GLU A 59 19.03 4.98 11.59
C GLU A 59 18.12 6.19 11.83
N GLY A 60 17.13 6.43 10.96
CA GLY A 60 16.24 7.57 11.18
C GLY A 60 15.06 7.58 10.24
N PHE A 61 14.14 8.51 10.51
CA PHE A 61 13.04 8.75 9.59
C PHE A 61 13.53 9.47 8.35
N PRO A 62 12.87 9.26 7.19
CA PRO A 62 13.25 9.97 5.98
C PRO A 62 13.06 11.48 6.19
N SER A 63 14.13 12.23 6.01
CA SER A 63 14.13 13.71 6.14
C SER A 63 14.46 14.41 4.84
N THR A 64 14.74 13.65 3.77
CA THR A 64 15.11 14.18 2.47
C THR A 64 14.02 13.88 1.45
N ILE A 65 14.04 14.62 0.33
CA ILE A 65 13.12 14.35 -0.79
C ILE A 65 13.28 12.91 -1.29
N LEU A 66 14.52 12.42 -1.33
CA LEU A 66 14.80 11.04 -1.72
C LEU A 66 14.14 10.04 -0.75
N GLY A 67 14.27 10.27 0.55
CA GLY A 67 13.66 9.42 1.56
C GLY A 67 12.14 9.38 1.47
N TYR A 68 11.52 10.53 1.29
CA TYR A 68 10.06 10.61 1.13
C TYR A 68 9.60 9.92 -0.16
N SER A 69 10.36 10.07 -1.24
CA SER A 69 10.07 9.40 -2.51
C SER A 69 10.11 7.88 -2.35
N VAL A 70 11.14 7.36 -1.68
CA VAL A 70 11.26 5.93 -1.39
C VAL A 70 10.07 5.45 -0.55
N LEU A 71 9.66 6.22 0.44
CA LEU A 71 8.53 5.87 1.30
C LEU A 71 7.22 5.80 0.51
N VAL A 72 6.96 6.81 -0.32
CA VAL A 72 5.74 6.87 -1.14
C VAL A 72 5.71 5.75 -2.17
N ILE A 73 6.80 5.56 -2.91
CA ILE A 73 6.90 4.53 -3.95
C ILE A 73 6.83 3.15 -3.31
N GLY A 74 7.58 2.92 -2.24
CA GLY A 74 7.57 1.65 -1.52
C GLY A 74 6.19 1.30 -0.98
N ASN A 75 5.48 2.27 -0.40
CA ASN A 75 4.12 2.07 0.08
C ASN A 75 3.17 1.72 -1.05
N THR A 76 3.26 2.42 -2.18
CA THR A 76 2.44 2.14 -3.36
C THR A 76 2.68 0.73 -3.89
N VAL A 77 3.94 0.33 -4.04
CA VAL A 77 4.32 -1.02 -4.50
C VAL A 77 3.81 -2.08 -3.53
N ALA A 78 3.98 -1.88 -2.23
CA ALA A 78 3.52 -2.82 -1.21
C ALA A 78 2.01 -3.04 -1.29
N TRP A 79 1.22 -1.98 -1.44
CA TRP A 79 -0.23 -2.08 -1.56
C TRP A 79 -0.67 -2.71 -2.87
N VAL A 80 0.01 -2.41 -3.98
CA VAL A 80 -0.27 -3.05 -5.28
C VAL A 80 -0.03 -4.56 -5.17
N LEU A 81 1.08 -4.97 -4.56
CA LEU A 81 1.38 -6.39 -4.36
C LEU A 81 0.35 -7.06 -3.43
N ALA A 82 -0.04 -6.39 -2.35
CA ALA A 82 -1.03 -6.91 -1.41
C ALA A 82 -2.39 -7.10 -2.08
N ILE A 83 -2.87 -6.10 -2.81
CA ILE A 83 -4.14 -6.16 -3.53
C ILE A 83 -4.09 -7.21 -4.63
N GLY A 84 -3.00 -7.23 -5.41
CA GLY A 84 -2.82 -8.23 -6.48
C GLY A 84 -2.80 -9.65 -5.94
N SER A 85 -2.09 -9.88 -4.83
CA SER A 85 -2.05 -11.18 -4.17
C SER A 85 -3.43 -11.58 -3.64
N GLY A 86 -4.18 -10.64 -3.06
CA GLY A 86 -5.53 -10.89 -2.57
C GLY A 86 -6.48 -11.26 -3.71
N VAL A 87 -6.43 -10.54 -4.82
CA VAL A 87 -7.25 -10.84 -6.01
C VAL A 87 -6.91 -12.22 -6.56
N LEU A 88 -5.61 -12.54 -6.66
CA LEU A 88 -5.18 -13.86 -7.12
C LEU A 88 -5.66 -14.98 -6.19
N ALA A 89 -5.53 -14.78 -4.88
CA ALA A 89 -5.98 -15.75 -3.89
C ALA A 89 -7.50 -16.02 -4.00
N VAL A 90 -8.29 -14.97 -4.16
CA VAL A 90 -9.75 -15.09 -4.34
C VAL A 90 -10.06 -15.85 -5.62
N ARG A 91 -9.38 -15.53 -6.72
CA ARG A 91 -9.58 -16.24 -8.00
C ARG A 91 -9.26 -17.72 -7.89
N VAL A 92 -8.16 -18.06 -7.23
CA VAL A 92 -7.76 -19.47 -7.02
C VAL A 92 -8.80 -20.18 -6.14
N ALA A 93 -9.26 -19.55 -5.06
CA ALA A 93 -10.27 -20.12 -4.17
C ALA A 93 -11.60 -20.36 -4.90
N VAL A 94 -12.06 -19.39 -5.69
CA VAL A 94 -13.30 -19.52 -6.47
C VAL A 94 -13.19 -20.66 -7.48
N ARG A 95 -12.04 -20.74 -8.17
CA ARG A 95 -11.80 -21.83 -9.13
C ARG A 95 -11.78 -23.19 -8.45
N ALA A 96 -11.15 -23.31 -7.29
CA ALA A 96 -11.10 -24.55 -6.54
C ALA A 96 -12.50 -24.97 -6.08
N LEU A 97 -13.30 -24.05 -5.56
CA LEU A 97 -14.70 -24.32 -5.16
C LEU A 97 -15.56 -24.75 -6.33
N ARG A 98 -15.39 -24.11 -7.49
CA ARG A 98 -16.11 -24.48 -8.71
C ARG A 98 -15.76 -25.88 -9.16
N ASN A 99 -14.47 -26.26 -9.12
CA ASN A 99 -14.03 -27.60 -9.49
C ASN A 99 -14.57 -28.66 -8.52
N LEU A 100 -14.63 -28.36 -7.21
CA LEU A 100 -15.23 -29.24 -6.22
C LEU A 100 -16.71 -29.46 -6.50
N ASN A 101 -17.47 -28.43 -6.84
CA ASN A 101 -18.87 -28.55 -7.17
C ASN A 101 -19.10 -29.38 -8.45
N LEU A 102 -18.22 -29.23 -9.45
CA LEU A 102 -18.30 -30.02 -10.68
C LEU A 102 -17.97 -31.48 -10.44
N SER A 103 -17.02 -31.78 -9.55
CA SER A 103 -16.66 -33.18 -9.24
C SER A 103 -17.72 -33.94 -8.44
N LYS A 104 -18.60 -33.20 -7.74
CA LYS A 104 -19.74 -33.80 -7.00
C LYS A 104 -20.93 -34.12 -7.88
N ARG A 105 -20.95 -33.67 -9.11
CA ARG A 105 -21.98 -33.98 -10.08
C ARG A 105 -21.58 -35.20 -10.91
#